data_068db9b76b81f98870b2f81f978d23da
#
_entry.id   068db9b76b81f98870b2f81f978d23da
#
_cell.length_a   1.000
_cell.length_b   1.000
_cell.length_c   1.000
_cell.angle_alpha   90.00
_cell.angle_beta   90.00
_cell.angle_gamma   90.00
#
_symmetry.space_group_name_H-M   'P 1'
#
loop_
_entity.id
_entity.type
_entity.pdbx_description
1 polymer ?
#
loop_
_entity_poly.entity_id
_entity_poly.type
_entity_poly.pdbx_seq_one_letter_code
_entity_poly.pdbx_strand_id
1 'polypeptide(L)'
;MLIERNIADDFLYKYQAVMMYLNGGLLPNGALGFAAIRPEIYNCLDEINDAMSGVVGGDFVNNLRRAVYGKFIYLKNYKDGYAFMHIETGAFYMAFALTTRIEELSKEFAVVNTALIPFNGILVCDGLLARCNVTLGKNYIKEIRDAYWKAKRSGSLIRF
;
A
#
# COMPACT_ATOMS: atom_id res chain seq x y z
N MET A 1 -0.23 -2.08 13.28
CA MET A 1 -1.47 -1.38 13.69
C MET A 1 -2.55 -1.60 12.64
N LEU A 2 -3.61 -2.30 13.02
CA LEU A 2 -4.73 -2.59 12.13
C LEU A 2 -5.74 -1.43 12.18
N ILE A 3 -6.42 -1.19 11.06
CA ILE A 3 -7.57 -0.28 11.05
C ILE A 3 -8.81 -0.97 11.60
N GLU A 4 -9.87 -0.21 11.87
CA GLU A 4 -11.15 -0.76 12.31
C GLU A 4 -11.73 -1.73 11.27
N ARG A 5 -12.36 -2.80 11.73
CA ARG A 5 -12.84 -3.88 10.86
C ARG A 5 -13.82 -3.40 9.78
N ASN A 6 -14.77 -2.57 10.15
CA ASN A 6 -15.74 -2.01 9.21
C ASN A 6 -15.09 -1.16 8.12
N ILE A 7 -14.03 -0.41 8.44
CA ILE A 7 -13.27 0.39 7.49
C ILE A 7 -12.47 -0.52 6.56
N ALA A 8 -11.84 -1.57 7.11
CA ALA A 8 -11.12 -2.56 6.31
C ALA A 8 -12.06 -3.30 5.34
N ASP A 9 -13.23 -3.71 5.81
CA ASP A 9 -14.21 -4.42 4.99
C ASP A 9 -14.74 -3.52 3.85
N ASP A 10 -15.00 -2.24 4.09
CA ASP A 10 -15.40 -1.28 3.06
C ASP A 10 -14.28 -1.08 2.02
N PHE A 11 -13.04 -0.89 2.48
CA PHE A 11 -11.89 -0.79 1.57
C PHE A 11 -11.76 -2.03 0.69
N LEU A 12 -11.78 -3.20 1.30
CA LEU A 12 -11.60 -4.48 0.58
C LEU A 12 -12.71 -4.73 -0.43
N TYR A 13 -13.96 -4.42 -0.07
CA TYR A 13 -15.09 -4.53 -0.99
C TYR A 13 -14.86 -3.68 -2.25
N LYS A 14 -14.50 -2.42 -2.07
CA LYS A 14 -14.27 -1.49 -3.18
C LYS A 14 -13.04 -1.86 -4.01
N TYR A 15 -11.95 -2.21 -3.34
CA TYR A 15 -10.69 -2.57 -4.01
C TYR A 15 -10.83 -3.85 -4.83
N GLN A 16 -11.49 -4.86 -4.27
CA GLN A 16 -11.79 -6.11 -4.97
C GLN A 16 -12.74 -5.89 -6.14
N ALA A 17 -13.74 -5.05 -6.00
CA ALA A 17 -14.68 -4.72 -7.09
C ALA A 17 -13.95 -4.12 -8.30
N VAL A 18 -13.01 -3.21 -8.06
CA VAL A 18 -12.18 -2.63 -9.12
C VAL A 18 -11.32 -3.70 -9.80
N MET A 19 -10.69 -4.58 -9.02
CA MET A 19 -9.85 -5.64 -9.56
C MET A 19 -10.66 -6.70 -10.32
N MET A 20 -11.86 -7.03 -9.86
CA MET A 20 -12.77 -7.90 -10.61
C MET A 20 -13.14 -7.30 -11.96
N TYR A 21 -13.48 -6.02 -12.00
CA TYR A 21 -13.76 -5.31 -13.23
C TYR A 21 -12.58 -5.42 -14.23
N LEU A 22 -11.37 -5.18 -13.77
CA LEU A 22 -10.15 -5.28 -14.58
C LEU A 22 -9.83 -6.72 -15.00
N ASN A 23 -10.31 -7.71 -14.26
CA ASN A 23 -10.12 -9.14 -14.53
C ASN A 23 -11.30 -9.77 -15.31
N GLY A 24 -11.99 -8.98 -16.11
CA GLY A 24 -13.08 -9.48 -16.96
C GLY A 24 -14.34 -9.89 -16.18
N GLY A 25 -14.56 -9.35 -15.00
CA GLY A 25 -15.70 -9.65 -14.12
C GLY A 25 -15.48 -10.85 -13.21
N LEU A 26 -14.31 -11.48 -13.26
CA LEU A 26 -13.95 -12.64 -12.43
C LEU A 26 -13.06 -12.21 -11.26
N LEU A 27 -13.33 -12.77 -10.08
CA LEU A 27 -12.47 -12.55 -8.91
C LEU A 27 -11.06 -13.11 -9.17
N PRO A 28 -9.99 -12.31 -9.00
CA PRO A 28 -8.63 -12.85 -9.10
C PRO A 28 -8.39 -14.00 -8.11
N ASN A 29 -7.55 -14.94 -8.50
CA ASN A 29 -7.31 -16.15 -7.73
C ASN A 29 -6.21 -15.94 -6.68
N GLY A 30 -6.60 -15.72 -5.42
CA GLY A 30 -5.70 -15.56 -4.28
C GLY A 30 -4.83 -14.30 -4.34
N ALA A 31 -3.95 -14.16 -3.37
CA ALA A 31 -3.07 -12.98 -3.25
C ALA A 31 -2.19 -12.75 -4.49
N LEU A 32 -1.68 -13.80 -5.11
CA LEU A 32 -0.87 -13.71 -6.34
C LEU A 32 -1.70 -13.20 -7.51
N GLY A 33 -2.94 -13.64 -7.64
CA GLY A 33 -3.85 -13.17 -8.68
C GLY A 33 -4.20 -11.69 -8.51
N PHE A 34 -4.50 -11.26 -7.30
CA PHE A 34 -4.73 -9.83 -6.99
C PHE A 34 -3.48 -8.99 -7.25
N ALA A 35 -2.31 -9.45 -6.84
CA ALA A 35 -1.06 -8.74 -7.08
C ALA A 35 -0.72 -8.62 -8.57
N ALA A 36 -1.10 -9.59 -9.39
CA ALA A 36 -0.92 -9.57 -10.85
C ALA A 36 -1.82 -8.53 -11.55
N ILE A 37 -3.05 -8.34 -11.06
CA ILE A 37 -4.00 -7.35 -11.61
C ILE A 37 -3.72 -5.94 -11.11
N ARG A 38 -3.20 -5.77 -9.92
CA ARG A 38 -3.00 -4.46 -9.29
C ARG A 38 -2.33 -3.40 -10.16
N PRO A 39 -1.27 -3.68 -10.95
CA PRO A 39 -0.66 -2.67 -11.80
C PRO A 39 -1.64 -2.03 -12.80
N GLU A 40 -2.63 -2.79 -13.26
CA GLU A 40 -3.63 -2.30 -14.21
C GLU A 40 -4.49 -1.17 -13.64
N ILE A 41 -4.71 -1.15 -12.31
CA ILE A 41 -5.46 -0.07 -11.65
C ILE A 41 -4.84 1.28 -12.00
N TYR A 42 -3.52 1.38 -11.86
CA TYR A 42 -2.79 2.65 -11.99
C TYR A 42 -2.57 3.04 -13.46
N ASN A 43 -2.76 2.12 -14.40
CA ASN A 43 -2.73 2.37 -15.84
C ASN A 43 -4.11 2.74 -16.39
N CYS A 44 -5.20 2.43 -15.70
CA CYS A 44 -6.58 2.53 -16.19
C CYS A 44 -7.49 3.39 -15.30
N LEU A 45 -6.94 4.37 -14.58
CA LEU A 45 -7.72 5.16 -13.59
C LEU A 45 -8.90 5.90 -14.20
N ASP A 46 -8.76 6.44 -15.41
CA ASP A 46 -9.87 7.14 -16.08
C ASP A 46 -10.99 6.17 -16.50
N GLU A 47 -10.62 5.01 -17.03
CA GLU A 47 -11.56 3.94 -17.36
C GLU A 47 -12.28 3.43 -16.11
N ILE A 48 -11.54 3.23 -15.01
CA ILE A 48 -12.12 2.83 -13.72
C ILE A 48 -13.11 3.87 -13.21
N ASN A 49 -12.77 5.16 -13.32
CA ASN A 49 -13.68 6.23 -12.94
C ASN A 49 -14.98 6.18 -13.73
N ASP A 50 -14.90 6.02 -15.04
CA ASP A 50 -16.06 5.98 -15.92
C ASP A 50 -16.94 4.75 -15.66
N ALA A 51 -16.34 3.58 -15.47
CA ALA A 51 -17.05 2.32 -15.33
C ALA A 51 -17.48 1.99 -13.89
N MET A 52 -16.70 2.42 -12.89
CA MET A 52 -16.80 1.93 -11.51
C MET A 52 -17.16 3.01 -10.47
N SER A 53 -17.13 4.29 -10.82
CA SER A 53 -17.45 5.35 -9.85
C SER A 53 -18.86 5.23 -9.25
N GLY A 54 -19.81 4.70 -9.99
CA GLY A 54 -21.17 4.40 -9.50
C GLY A 54 -21.25 3.21 -8.55
N VAL A 55 -20.24 2.36 -8.52
CA VAL A 55 -20.17 1.17 -7.65
C VAL A 55 -19.32 1.42 -6.41
N VAL A 56 -18.11 1.99 -6.59
CA VAL A 56 -17.18 2.19 -5.49
C VAL A 56 -17.13 3.63 -4.96
N GLY A 57 -17.76 4.56 -5.67
CA GLY A 57 -17.74 6.00 -5.36
C GLY A 57 -16.56 6.73 -5.99
N GLY A 58 -16.81 7.99 -6.39
CA GLY A 58 -15.78 8.85 -6.97
C GLY A 58 -14.63 9.15 -6.00
N ASP A 59 -14.93 9.23 -4.71
CA ASP A 59 -13.91 9.47 -3.67
C ASP A 59 -12.92 8.32 -3.60
N PHE A 60 -13.37 7.07 -3.74
CA PHE A 60 -12.48 5.92 -3.76
C PHE A 60 -11.56 5.94 -4.99
N VAL A 61 -12.10 6.28 -6.15
CA VAL A 61 -11.27 6.43 -7.37
C VAL A 61 -10.24 7.54 -7.20
N ASN A 62 -10.62 8.67 -6.59
CA ASN A 62 -9.68 9.75 -6.27
C ASN A 62 -8.59 9.30 -5.28
N ASN A 63 -8.94 8.46 -4.32
CA ASN A 63 -7.96 7.86 -3.41
C ASN A 63 -6.97 6.95 -4.16
N LEU A 64 -7.44 6.19 -5.14
CA LEU A 64 -6.55 5.39 -6.01
C LEU A 64 -5.62 6.28 -6.84
N ARG A 65 -6.10 7.45 -7.32
CA ARG A 65 -5.23 8.43 -8.03
C ARG A 65 -4.12 8.99 -7.15
N ARG A 66 -4.38 9.11 -5.86
CA ARG A 66 -3.43 9.62 -4.85
C ARG A 66 -2.56 8.53 -4.23
N ALA A 67 -2.82 7.28 -4.57
CA ALA A 67 -2.05 6.15 -4.07
C ALA A 67 -0.60 6.19 -4.58
N VAL A 68 0.30 5.67 -3.78
CA VAL A 68 1.68 5.43 -4.18
C VAL A 68 1.86 3.93 -4.36
N TYR A 69 1.99 3.51 -5.61
CA TYR A 69 2.25 2.13 -5.97
C TYR A 69 3.68 1.98 -6.46
N GLY A 70 4.38 0.98 -6.00
CA GLY A 70 5.74 0.69 -6.45
C GLY A 70 6.54 -0.14 -5.47
N LYS A 71 7.86 0.00 -5.55
CA LYS A 71 8.80 -0.69 -4.68
C LYS A 71 9.06 0.10 -3.42
N PHE A 72 8.87 -0.57 -2.30
CA PHE A 72 9.11 -0.03 -0.97
C PHE A 72 10.06 -0.94 -0.20
N ILE A 73 10.75 -0.35 0.76
CA ILE A 73 11.35 -1.10 1.85
C ILE A 73 10.40 -0.99 3.03
N TYR A 74 9.89 -2.13 3.50
CA TYR A 74 9.16 -2.20 4.76
C TYR A 74 10.18 -2.14 5.90
N LEU A 75 10.15 -1.08 6.70
CA LEU A 75 11.09 -0.93 7.82
C LEU A 75 10.65 -1.75 9.01
N LYS A 76 9.56 -1.34 9.64
CA LYS A 76 9.18 -1.87 10.93
C LYS A 76 7.79 -1.37 11.36
N ASN A 77 7.19 -2.08 12.32
CA ASN A 77 6.04 -1.59 13.07
C ASN A 77 6.52 -0.64 14.17
N TYR A 78 6.14 0.63 14.07
CA TYR A 78 6.35 1.63 15.10
C TYR A 78 5.05 1.95 15.82
N LYS A 79 5.13 2.74 16.90
CA LYS A 79 3.95 3.12 17.69
C LYS A 79 2.85 3.79 16.86
N ASP A 80 3.23 4.52 15.83
CA ASP A 80 2.33 5.34 15.00
C ASP A 80 1.90 4.65 13.70
N GLY A 81 2.30 3.41 13.48
CA GLY A 81 2.00 2.65 12.26
C GLY A 81 3.20 1.91 11.69
N TYR A 82 3.02 1.40 10.50
CA TYR A 82 4.05 0.69 9.75
C TYR A 82 4.84 1.68 8.89
N ALA A 83 6.17 1.68 9.03
CA ALA A 83 7.04 2.55 8.26
C ALA A 83 7.47 1.88 6.96
N PHE A 84 7.32 2.63 5.87
CA PHE A 84 7.76 2.24 4.52
C PHE A 84 8.63 3.34 3.92
N MET A 85 9.69 2.97 3.22
CA MET A 85 10.44 3.89 2.39
C MET A 85 10.18 3.59 0.91
N HIS A 86 9.71 4.58 0.17
CA HIS A 86 9.57 4.46 -1.28
C HIS A 86 10.96 4.52 -1.92
N ILE A 87 11.34 3.48 -2.65
CA ILE A 87 12.73 3.35 -3.16
C ILE A 87 13.06 4.45 -4.17
N GLU A 88 12.11 4.76 -5.05
CA GLU A 88 12.34 5.73 -6.11
C GLU A 88 12.57 7.15 -5.59
N THR A 89 11.83 7.57 -4.57
CA THR A 89 11.88 8.94 -4.06
C THR A 89 12.65 9.10 -2.76
N GLY A 90 12.89 8.00 -2.02
CA GLY A 90 13.45 8.03 -0.68
C GLY A 90 12.50 8.55 0.40
N ALA A 91 11.25 8.85 0.06
CA ALA A 91 10.25 9.34 1.00
C ALA A 91 9.80 8.24 1.96
N PHE A 92 9.54 8.64 3.22
CA PHE A 92 9.04 7.74 4.27
C PHE A 92 7.56 7.94 4.50
N TYR A 93 6.85 6.83 4.56
CA TYR A 93 5.40 6.78 4.76
C TYR A 93 5.06 5.99 6.02
N MET A 94 4.04 6.45 6.73
CA MET A 94 3.45 5.73 7.84
C MET A 94 2.06 5.24 7.43
N ALA A 95 1.88 3.94 7.37
CA ALA A 95 0.64 3.32 6.91
C ALA A 95 0.06 2.37 7.97
N PHE A 96 -1.22 2.06 7.81
CA PHE A 96 -1.93 1.07 8.62
C PHE A 96 -2.15 -0.20 7.80
N ALA A 97 -2.24 -1.32 8.48
CA ALA A 97 -2.63 -2.58 7.86
C ALA A 97 -4.15 -2.76 7.87
N LEU A 98 -4.67 -3.51 6.91
CA LEU A 98 -6.11 -3.80 6.79
C LEU A 98 -6.57 -4.84 7.82
N THR A 99 -6.34 -6.11 7.53
CA THR A 99 -6.84 -7.24 8.33
C THR A 99 -5.73 -8.13 8.88
N THR A 100 -4.58 -8.11 8.24
CA THR A 100 -3.40 -8.90 8.62
C THR A 100 -2.25 -7.95 8.91
N ARG A 101 -1.54 -8.19 10.00
CA ARG A 101 -0.39 -7.38 10.39
C ARG A 101 0.73 -7.50 9.35
N ILE A 102 1.41 -6.40 9.06
CA ILE A 102 2.47 -6.39 8.03
C ILE A 102 3.62 -7.32 8.40
N GLU A 103 3.97 -7.40 9.69
CA GLU A 103 5.02 -8.30 10.18
C GLU A 103 4.71 -9.78 9.99
N GLU A 104 3.45 -10.13 9.79
CA GLU A 104 3.03 -11.50 9.43
C GLU A 104 3.16 -11.76 7.93
N LEU A 105 3.17 -10.71 7.10
CA LEU A 105 3.24 -10.78 5.65
C LEU A 105 4.65 -10.60 5.10
N SER A 106 5.50 -9.87 5.81
CA SER A 106 6.84 -9.52 5.35
C SER A 106 7.83 -9.34 6.50
N LYS A 107 9.09 -9.58 6.22
CA LYS A 107 10.18 -9.33 7.16
C LYS A 107 10.55 -7.85 7.18
N GLU A 108 11.05 -7.37 8.31
CA GLU A 108 11.66 -6.04 8.41
C GLU A 108 12.78 -5.87 7.37
N PHE A 109 12.85 -4.71 6.76
CA PHE A 109 13.79 -4.33 5.71
C PHE A 109 13.74 -5.19 4.43
N ALA A 110 12.61 -5.87 4.20
CA ALA A 110 12.35 -6.52 2.93
C ALA A 110 11.96 -5.49 1.86
N VAL A 111 12.39 -5.74 0.63
CA VAL A 111 11.94 -4.99 -0.54
C VAL A 111 10.67 -5.63 -1.07
N VAL A 112 9.60 -4.86 -1.18
CA VAL A 112 8.29 -5.34 -1.59
C VAL A 112 7.66 -4.41 -2.61
N ASN A 113 6.89 -4.96 -3.54
CA ASN A 113 5.91 -4.19 -4.31
C ASN A 113 4.62 -4.11 -3.52
N THR A 114 4.14 -2.91 -3.30
CA THR A 114 2.86 -2.69 -2.61
C THR A 114 2.26 -1.35 -3.01
N ALA A 115 1.02 -1.10 -2.60
CA ALA A 115 0.38 0.19 -2.75
C ALA A 115 0.02 0.75 -1.38
N LEU A 116 0.31 2.02 -1.19
CA LEU A 116 -0.13 2.80 -0.04
C LEU A 116 -1.20 3.77 -0.51
N ILE A 117 -2.41 3.62 0.00
CA ILE A 117 -3.62 4.27 -0.52
C ILE A 117 -4.22 5.16 0.57
N PRO A 118 -4.45 6.46 0.32
CA PRO A 118 -5.23 7.28 1.23
C PRO A 118 -6.65 6.74 1.34
N PHE A 119 -7.11 6.50 2.54
CA PHE A 119 -8.47 6.02 2.80
C PHE A 119 -8.93 6.44 4.18
N ASN A 120 -10.10 7.03 4.26
CA ASN A 120 -10.71 7.46 5.54
C ASN A 120 -9.78 8.33 6.42
N GLY A 121 -9.03 9.24 5.80
CA GLY A 121 -8.14 10.18 6.51
C GLY A 121 -6.81 9.60 6.98
N ILE A 122 -6.50 8.36 6.62
CA ILE A 122 -5.24 7.69 6.91
C ILE A 122 -4.62 7.09 5.65
N LEU A 123 -3.39 6.63 5.76
CA LEU A 123 -2.73 5.89 4.69
C LEU A 123 -2.81 4.40 5.00
N VAL A 124 -3.29 3.60 4.06
CA VAL A 124 -3.51 2.17 4.20
C VAL A 124 -2.60 1.41 3.25
N CYS A 125 -1.93 0.38 3.75
CA CYS A 125 -1.24 -0.59 2.90
C CYS A 125 -2.27 -1.60 2.38
N ASP A 126 -2.28 -1.85 1.06
CA ASP A 126 -3.27 -2.73 0.43
C ASP A 126 -3.17 -4.21 0.81
N GLY A 127 -2.14 -4.58 1.57
CA GLY A 127 -1.95 -5.96 2.05
C GLY A 127 -1.37 -6.92 1.02
N LEU A 128 -1.10 -6.45 -0.20
CA LEU A 128 -0.48 -7.25 -1.25
C LEU A 128 1.02 -6.93 -1.32
N LEU A 129 1.80 -7.54 -0.44
CA LEU A 129 3.24 -7.32 -0.38
C LEU A 129 3.96 -8.37 -1.23
N ALA A 130 4.12 -8.08 -2.51
CA ALA A 130 4.86 -8.95 -3.42
C ALA A 130 6.36 -8.78 -3.18
N ARG A 131 6.99 -9.82 -2.62
CA ARG A 131 8.41 -9.79 -2.26
C ARG A 131 9.30 -9.69 -3.50
N CYS A 132 10.25 -8.76 -3.48
CA CYS A 132 11.33 -8.69 -4.45
C CYS A 132 12.53 -9.50 -3.93
N ASN A 133 13.21 -10.23 -4.83
CA ASN A 133 14.39 -11.03 -4.49
C ASN A 133 15.64 -10.15 -4.33
N VAL A 134 15.59 -9.26 -3.35
CA VAL A 134 16.70 -8.35 -3.01
C VAL A 134 16.93 -8.43 -1.51
N THR A 135 18.18 -8.63 -1.11
CA THR A 135 18.59 -8.58 0.29
C THR A 135 19.44 -7.34 0.52
N LEU A 136 19.02 -6.52 1.49
CA LEU A 136 19.73 -5.29 1.85
C LEU A 136 20.92 -5.60 2.75
N GLY A 137 22.06 -4.94 2.48
CA GLY A 137 23.25 -5.02 3.33
C GLY A 137 23.04 -4.26 4.66
N LYS A 138 23.80 -4.68 5.69
CA LYS A 138 23.70 -4.09 7.04
C LYS A 138 23.96 -2.58 7.08
N ASN A 139 24.92 -2.10 6.28
CA ASN A 139 25.25 -0.67 6.23
C ASN A 139 24.11 0.14 5.63
N TYR A 140 23.47 -0.37 4.58
CA TYR A 140 22.32 0.29 3.95
C TYR A 140 21.11 0.31 4.87
N ILE A 141 20.85 -0.78 5.60
CA ILE A 141 19.79 -0.84 6.62
C ILE A 141 20.02 0.24 7.69
N LYS A 142 21.27 0.41 8.14
CA LYS A 142 21.62 1.46 9.11
C LYS A 142 21.36 2.86 8.55
N GLU A 143 21.76 3.11 7.32
CA GLU A 143 21.50 4.40 6.63
C GLU A 143 20.00 4.69 6.53
N ILE A 144 19.19 3.68 6.19
CA ILE A 144 17.73 3.81 6.12
C ILE A 144 17.16 4.14 7.50
N ARG A 145 17.58 3.46 8.55
CA ARG A 145 17.14 3.75 9.92
C ARG A 145 17.48 5.18 10.34
N ASP A 146 18.69 5.62 10.07
CA ASP A 146 19.14 6.97 10.41
C ASP A 146 18.33 8.01 9.63
N ALA A 147 18.08 7.77 8.35
CA ALA A 147 17.25 8.62 7.51
C ALA A 147 15.79 8.67 8.00
N TYR A 148 15.23 7.55 8.43
CA TYR A 148 13.88 7.50 9.02
C TYR A 148 13.77 8.38 10.28
N TRP A 149 14.72 8.24 11.21
CA TRP A 149 14.71 9.02 12.44
C TRP A 149 14.91 10.51 12.16
N LYS A 150 15.73 10.86 11.18
CA LYS A 150 15.87 12.24 10.70
C LYS A 150 14.56 12.77 10.13
N ALA A 151 13.89 12.01 9.28
CA ALA A 151 12.59 12.36 8.71
C ALA A 151 11.52 12.52 9.81
N LYS A 152 11.51 11.63 10.80
CA LYS A 152 10.60 11.73 11.95
C LYS A 152 10.82 13.02 12.75
N ARG A 153 12.06 13.33 13.08
CA ARG A 153 12.40 14.56 13.82
C ARG A 153 12.07 15.83 13.05
N SER A 154 12.22 15.83 11.74
CA SER A 154 11.90 16.99 10.89
C SER A 154 10.41 17.10 10.52
N GLY A 155 9.59 16.14 10.92
CA GLY A 155 8.16 16.11 10.60
C GLY A 155 7.85 15.80 9.13
N SER A 156 8.76 15.15 8.40
CA SER A 156 8.60 14.84 6.97
C SER A 156 8.06 13.43 6.68
N LEU A 157 7.59 12.70 7.69
CA LEU A 157 6.88 11.44 7.48
C LEU A 157 5.52 11.69 6.82
N ILE A 158 5.25 10.99 5.74
CA ILE A 158 3.99 11.12 5.00
C ILE A 158 2.96 10.15 5.59
N ARG A 159 1.77 10.64 5.92
CA ARG A 159 0.70 9.88 6.57
C ARG A 159 -0.58 9.76 5.74
N PHE A 160 -0.68 10.54 4.68
CA PHE A 160 -1.80 10.51 3.72
C PHE A 160 -1.50 11.29 2.45
#